data_a05e2efbcdec59171fd592296269bd59
#
_entry.id   a05e2efbcdec59171fd592296269bd59
#
_cell.length_a   1.000
_cell.length_b   1.000
_cell.length_c   1.000
_cell.angle_alpha   90.00
_cell.angle_beta   90.00
_cell.angle_gamma   90.00
#
_symmetry.space_group_name_H-M   'P 1'
#
loop_
_entity.id
_entity.type
_entity.pdbx_description
1 polymer ?
#
loop_
_entity_poly.entity_id
_entity_poly.type
_entity_poly.pdbx_seq_one_letter_code
_entity_poly.pdbx_strand_id
1 'polypeptide(L)'
;MQVWLKKHWASGMVILVLTVSALLFYQHKIRTEDLVDETKIGVSLTPLSAPFFVADQMGLFKQYGLNVSLLPCSSGVSCADLMLSSDVDYATASESVVMFKSFQRDDILLLASFVESDNDLKLLSLVPSKISRVAQLEGKRVGVIKGSASEFYFDSVLIGSNLRDLRVEKVYLQPKELVPALLAYNVDAISAWEPMGFQVDLLSVARVHNLGIEGVYQLSFNLISRPSHLEFAGDEPTRLLQALQDAIDWIKAHPDQTMTLLSQRLEVPVEQIDWSWDDYVFRLSLGNSLLSNLQLQARWAIDSGLVSKSPPDFRRVFYSHPYQQMLAERN
;
A
#
# COMPACT_ATOMS: atom_id res chain seq x y z
N MET A 1 21.37 56.67 -49.23
CA MET A 1 20.80 55.28 -49.44
C MET A 1 21.54 54.20 -48.69
N GLN A 2 22.87 54.23 -48.60
CA GLN A 2 23.64 53.17 -47.91
C GLN A 2 23.53 53.16 -46.37
N VAL A 3 23.25 54.26 -45.67
CA VAL A 3 23.14 54.32 -44.20
C VAL A 3 21.80 53.75 -43.72
N TRP A 4 20.70 53.86 -44.51
CA TRP A 4 19.39 53.36 -44.16
C TRP A 4 19.31 51.82 -44.24
N LEU A 5 19.97 51.19 -45.22
CA LEU A 5 20.08 49.75 -45.37
C LEU A 5 20.86 49.06 -44.19
N LYS A 6 21.90 49.70 -43.67
CA LYS A 6 22.69 49.15 -42.54
C LYS A 6 21.90 49.10 -41.21
N LYS A 7 21.00 50.10 -40.99
CA LYS A 7 20.20 50.18 -39.76
C LYS A 7 19.10 49.09 -39.69
N HIS A 8 18.49 48.74 -40.83
CA HIS A 8 17.50 47.67 -40.88
C HIS A 8 18.08 46.27 -40.87
N TRP A 9 19.33 46.09 -41.33
CA TRP A 9 20.03 44.81 -41.28
C TRP A 9 20.44 44.47 -39.83
N ALA A 10 20.87 45.44 -39.03
CA ALA A 10 21.17 45.22 -37.64
C ALA A 10 19.95 44.86 -36.80
N SER A 11 18.81 45.51 -37.06
CA SER A 11 17.52 45.20 -36.40
C SER A 11 17.00 43.82 -36.79
N GLY A 12 17.11 43.41 -38.05
CA GLY A 12 16.72 42.08 -38.53
C GLY A 12 17.55 40.97 -37.92
N MET A 13 18.86 41.22 -37.76
CA MET A 13 19.79 40.26 -37.16
C MET A 13 19.55 40.05 -35.64
N VAL A 14 19.18 41.15 -34.92
CA VAL A 14 18.80 41.06 -33.50
C VAL A 14 17.52 40.25 -33.30
N ILE A 15 16.50 40.47 -34.15
CA ILE A 15 15.25 39.74 -34.09
C ILE A 15 15.48 38.26 -34.40
N LEU A 16 16.35 37.93 -35.38
CA LEU A 16 16.68 36.55 -35.73
C LEU A 16 17.39 35.85 -34.57
N VAL A 17 18.33 36.51 -33.92
CA VAL A 17 19.04 35.96 -32.77
C VAL A 17 18.09 35.71 -31.59
N LEU A 18 17.18 36.62 -31.30
CA LEU A 18 16.20 36.46 -30.22
C LEU A 18 15.22 35.31 -30.52
N THR A 19 14.75 35.17 -31.74
CA THR A 19 13.85 34.08 -32.15
C THR A 19 14.56 32.71 -32.08
N VAL A 20 15.80 32.65 -32.55
CA VAL A 20 16.60 31.40 -32.46
C VAL A 20 16.90 31.04 -30.98
N SER A 21 17.25 32.04 -30.15
CA SER A 21 17.45 31.81 -28.72
C SER A 21 16.18 31.34 -28.00
N ALA A 22 15.02 31.95 -28.34
CA ALA A 22 13.73 31.53 -27.80
C ALA A 22 13.35 30.12 -28.24
N LEU A 23 13.62 29.76 -29.51
CA LEU A 23 13.39 28.41 -30.05
C LEU A 23 14.31 27.38 -29.38
N LEU A 24 15.57 27.71 -29.20
CA LEU A 24 16.53 26.84 -28.53
C LEU A 24 16.17 26.67 -27.04
N PHE A 25 15.74 27.73 -26.37
CA PHE A 25 15.25 27.66 -24.99
C PHE A 25 13.98 26.83 -24.88
N TYR A 26 13.04 27.00 -25.83
CA TYR A 26 11.81 26.21 -25.91
C TYR A 26 12.09 24.73 -26.21
N GLN A 27 13.00 24.44 -27.15
CA GLN A 27 13.44 23.08 -27.45
C GLN A 27 14.22 22.46 -26.28
N HIS A 28 15.03 23.24 -25.55
CA HIS A 28 15.73 22.76 -24.36
C HIS A 28 14.74 22.45 -23.23
N LYS A 29 13.71 23.28 -23.03
CA LYS A 29 12.65 23.06 -22.05
C LYS A 29 11.85 21.81 -22.38
N ILE A 30 11.42 21.61 -23.64
CA ILE A 30 10.73 20.40 -24.08
C ILE A 30 11.63 19.16 -23.87
N ARG A 31 12.91 19.25 -24.23
CA ARG A 31 13.86 18.13 -24.13
C ARG A 31 14.20 17.76 -22.68
N THR A 32 14.06 18.67 -21.72
CA THR A 32 14.23 18.38 -20.29
C THR A 32 12.96 17.85 -19.66
N GLU A 33 11.77 18.18 -20.16
CA GLU A 33 10.51 17.59 -19.71
C GLU A 33 10.33 16.12 -20.20
N ASP A 34 10.95 15.76 -21.35
CA ASP A 34 10.87 14.41 -21.95
C ASP A 34 11.92 13.41 -21.38
N LEU A 35 12.76 13.79 -20.43
CA LEU A 35 13.87 12.97 -19.91
C LEU A 35 13.75 12.58 -18.44
N VAL A 36 12.60 12.79 -17.80
CA VAL A 36 12.36 12.20 -16.48
C VAL A 36 11.89 10.77 -16.71
N ASP A 37 12.73 9.80 -16.35
CA ASP A 37 12.38 8.39 -16.43
C ASP A 37 11.05 8.15 -15.70
N GLU A 38 10.20 7.32 -16.29
CA GLU A 38 8.91 6.97 -15.70
C GLU A 38 9.12 6.08 -14.48
N THR A 39 8.68 6.52 -13.31
CA THR A 39 8.66 5.74 -12.07
C THR A 39 7.34 4.97 -11.96
N LYS A 40 7.39 3.66 -11.99
CA LYS A 40 6.19 2.79 -11.91
C LYS A 40 5.97 2.30 -10.48
N ILE A 41 4.76 2.50 -9.97
CA ILE A 41 4.38 2.07 -8.62
C ILE A 41 3.19 1.11 -8.69
N GLY A 42 3.39 -0.13 -8.25
CA GLY A 42 2.31 -1.09 -8.06
C GLY A 42 1.48 -0.73 -6.83
N VAL A 43 0.19 -0.39 -7.02
CA VAL A 43 -0.67 0.12 -5.95
C VAL A 43 -1.89 -0.78 -5.77
N SER A 44 -2.13 -1.25 -4.55
CA SER A 44 -3.33 -2.01 -4.20
C SER A 44 -4.58 -1.16 -4.33
N LEU A 45 -5.63 -1.70 -4.94
CA LEU A 45 -6.93 -1.03 -5.08
C LEU A 45 -7.74 -1.12 -3.78
N THR A 46 -7.26 -0.45 -2.74
CA THR A 46 -7.90 -0.36 -1.42
C THR A 46 -7.82 1.07 -0.87
N PRO A 47 -8.68 1.46 0.08
CA PRO A 47 -8.60 2.76 0.75
C PRO A 47 -7.27 3.01 1.46
N LEU A 48 -6.56 1.96 1.89
CA LEU A 48 -5.22 2.05 2.48
C LEU A 48 -4.21 2.77 1.55
N SER A 49 -4.41 2.68 0.24
CA SER A 49 -3.54 3.33 -0.76
C SER A 49 -3.88 4.81 -1.03
N ALA A 50 -4.74 5.42 -0.22
CA ALA A 50 -5.16 6.82 -0.36
C ALA A 50 -4.01 7.81 -0.61
N PRO A 51 -2.84 7.74 0.08
CA PRO A 51 -1.75 8.69 -0.17
C PRO A 51 -1.27 8.72 -1.62
N PHE A 52 -1.26 7.57 -2.30
CA PHE A 52 -0.83 7.50 -3.70
C PHE A 52 -1.87 8.09 -4.65
N PHE A 53 -3.16 7.80 -4.43
CA PHE A 53 -4.24 8.31 -5.26
C PHE A 53 -4.42 9.82 -5.09
N VAL A 54 -4.25 10.34 -3.87
CA VAL A 54 -4.27 11.78 -3.59
C VAL A 54 -3.05 12.46 -4.21
N ALA A 55 -1.84 11.90 -4.07
CA ALA A 55 -0.63 12.45 -4.67
C ALA A 55 -0.74 12.53 -6.20
N ASP A 56 -1.30 11.51 -6.85
CA ASP A 56 -1.55 11.49 -8.30
C ASP A 56 -2.58 12.56 -8.69
N GLN A 57 -3.77 12.57 -8.06
CA GLN A 57 -4.86 13.48 -8.36
C GLN A 57 -4.50 14.95 -8.15
N MET A 58 -3.72 15.24 -7.09
CA MET A 58 -3.28 16.60 -6.76
C MET A 58 -2.01 17.01 -7.51
N GLY A 59 -1.43 16.12 -8.32
CA GLY A 59 -0.20 16.38 -9.06
C GLY A 59 1.04 16.56 -8.21
N LEU A 60 1.04 16.01 -6.98
CA LEU A 60 2.14 16.17 -6.03
C LEU A 60 3.43 15.51 -6.52
N PHE A 61 3.34 14.35 -7.18
CA PHE A 61 4.51 13.73 -7.80
C PHE A 61 5.21 14.67 -8.77
N LYS A 62 4.47 15.35 -9.63
CA LYS A 62 5.00 16.33 -10.59
C LYS A 62 5.60 17.56 -9.91
N GLN A 63 5.02 18.01 -8.78
CA GLN A 63 5.57 19.13 -7.99
C GLN A 63 6.96 18.78 -7.43
N TYR A 64 7.21 17.52 -7.13
CA TYR A 64 8.52 17.01 -6.73
C TYR A 64 9.38 16.53 -7.91
N GLY A 65 9.00 16.87 -9.16
CA GLY A 65 9.76 16.53 -10.37
C GLY A 65 9.80 15.04 -10.67
N LEU A 66 8.77 14.28 -10.29
CA LEU A 66 8.61 12.86 -10.56
C LEU A 66 7.57 12.62 -11.67
N ASN A 67 7.89 11.71 -12.59
CA ASN A 67 6.95 11.22 -13.59
C ASN A 67 6.44 9.83 -13.15
N VAL A 68 5.38 9.80 -12.34
CA VAL A 68 4.87 8.58 -11.71
C VAL A 68 3.69 8.02 -12.48
N SER A 69 3.70 6.70 -12.69
CA SER A 69 2.56 5.90 -13.15
C SER A 69 2.14 4.91 -12.07
N LEU A 70 0.87 4.98 -11.67
CA LEU A 70 0.29 4.04 -10.71
C LEU A 70 -0.30 2.82 -11.46
N LEU A 71 0.24 1.63 -11.24
CA LEU A 71 -0.24 0.38 -11.80
C LEU A 71 -1.11 -0.36 -10.77
N PRO A 72 -2.39 -0.62 -11.10
CA PRO A 72 -3.30 -1.28 -10.15
C PRO A 72 -2.94 -2.74 -9.92
N CYS A 73 -2.99 -3.19 -8.68
CA CYS A 73 -2.82 -4.58 -8.27
C CYS A 73 -4.01 -5.04 -7.44
N SER A 74 -4.34 -6.33 -7.52
CA SER A 74 -5.46 -6.93 -6.77
C SER A 74 -5.18 -7.10 -5.27
N SER A 75 -3.92 -7.06 -4.85
CA SER A 75 -3.49 -7.21 -3.45
C SER A 75 -2.04 -6.77 -3.26
N GLY A 76 -1.61 -6.56 -2.01
CA GLY A 76 -0.21 -6.28 -1.69
C GLY A 76 0.74 -7.43 -2.11
N VAL A 77 0.27 -8.69 -2.13
CA VAL A 77 1.05 -9.82 -2.65
C VAL A 77 1.33 -9.64 -4.14
N SER A 78 0.29 -9.35 -4.94
CA SER A 78 0.46 -9.16 -6.39
C SER A 78 1.27 -7.91 -6.73
N CYS A 79 1.14 -6.81 -5.96
CA CYS A 79 2.01 -5.64 -6.14
C CYS A 79 3.48 -5.97 -5.85
N ALA A 80 3.76 -6.69 -4.76
CA ALA A 80 5.11 -7.13 -4.43
C ALA A 80 5.69 -8.07 -5.52
N ASP A 81 4.87 -8.95 -6.10
CA ASP A 81 5.31 -9.82 -7.19
C ASP A 81 5.69 -9.03 -8.45
N LEU A 82 4.90 -8.02 -8.84
CA LEU A 82 5.24 -7.11 -9.95
C LEU A 82 6.55 -6.35 -9.69
N MET A 83 6.78 -5.90 -8.45
CA MET A 83 8.03 -5.24 -8.07
C MET A 83 9.21 -6.21 -8.16
N LEU A 84 9.05 -7.44 -7.66
CA LEU A 84 10.09 -8.46 -7.68
C LEU A 84 10.41 -8.99 -9.08
N SER A 85 9.46 -8.95 -10.03
CA SER A 85 9.67 -9.26 -11.44
C SER A 85 10.23 -8.10 -12.26
N SER A 86 10.39 -6.92 -11.66
CA SER A 86 10.85 -5.68 -12.33
C SER A 86 9.84 -5.05 -13.29
N ASP A 87 8.56 -5.39 -13.16
CA ASP A 87 7.49 -4.77 -13.94
C ASP A 87 7.13 -3.38 -13.39
N VAL A 88 7.39 -3.17 -12.08
CA VAL A 88 7.28 -1.87 -11.41
C VAL A 88 8.53 -1.60 -10.54
N ASP A 89 8.78 -0.34 -10.22
CA ASP A 89 9.94 0.11 -9.45
C ASP A 89 9.67 0.05 -7.94
N TYR A 90 8.46 0.45 -7.55
CA TYR A 90 7.96 0.38 -6.18
C TYR A 90 6.65 -0.39 -6.12
N ALA A 91 6.32 -0.85 -4.93
CA ALA A 91 5.03 -1.49 -4.67
C ALA A 91 4.50 -1.15 -3.28
N THR A 92 3.17 -1.26 -3.13
CA THR A 92 2.51 -1.21 -1.83
C THR A 92 2.27 -2.63 -1.32
N ALA A 93 2.67 -2.91 -0.08
CA ALA A 93 2.48 -4.23 0.52
C ALA A 93 2.31 -4.14 2.04
N SER A 94 1.54 -5.07 2.62
CA SER A 94 1.50 -5.21 4.08
C SER A 94 2.84 -5.75 4.61
N GLU A 95 3.11 -5.49 5.89
CA GLU A 95 4.31 -6.03 6.54
C GLU A 95 4.32 -7.57 6.54
N SER A 96 3.15 -8.23 6.56
CA SER A 96 3.06 -9.71 6.44
C SER A 96 3.61 -10.19 5.09
N VAL A 97 3.30 -9.48 4.00
CA VAL A 97 3.83 -9.80 2.67
C VAL A 97 5.35 -9.62 2.66
N VAL A 98 5.84 -8.50 3.19
CA VAL A 98 7.28 -8.24 3.31
C VAL A 98 7.95 -9.36 4.09
N MET A 99 7.39 -9.76 5.24
CA MET A 99 7.91 -10.82 6.09
C MET A 99 8.00 -12.16 5.33
N PHE A 100 6.91 -12.63 4.72
CA PHE A 100 6.90 -13.91 4.00
C PHE A 100 7.85 -13.92 2.79
N LYS A 101 7.89 -12.83 2.02
CA LYS A 101 8.81 -12.71 0.87
C LYS A 101 10.27 -12.70 1.33
N SER A 102 10.60 -12.08 2.47
CA SER A 102 11.96 -12.04 3.02
C SER A 102 12.51 -13.41 3.44
N PHE A 103 11.67 -14.42 3.69
CA PHE A 103 12.15 -15.81 3.86
C PHE A 103 12.63 -16.46 2.56
N GLN A 104 12.20 -15.94 1.44
CA GLN A 104 12.51 -16.51 0.12
C GLN A 104 13.57 -15.71 -0.61
N ARG A 105 13.66 -14.39 -0.34
CA ARG A 105 14.46 -13.42 -1.08
C ARG A 105 15.10 -12.42 -0.10
N ASP A 106 16.23 -11.85 -0.50
CA ASP A 106 17.00 -10.83 0.24
C ASP A 106 17.05 -9.48 -0.50
N ASP A 107 16.33 -9.37 -1.61
CA ASP A 107 16.29 -8.21 -2.49
C ASP A 107 14.99 -7.37 -2.33
N ILE A 108 14.49 -7.26 -1.10
CA ILE A 108 13.36 -6.41 -0.75
C ILE A 108 13.84 -5.34 0.22
N LEU A 109 13.52 -4.07 -0.10
CA LEU A 109 13.78 -2.94 0.77
C LEU A 109 12.48 -2.20 1.06
N LEU A 110 12.28 -1.85 2.33
CA LEU A 110 11.13 -1.13 2.85
C LEU A 110 11.55 0.31 3.15
N LEU A 111 10.88 1.28 2.50
CA LEU A 111 11.23 2.70 2.59
C LEU A 111 10.47 3.40 3.70
N ALA A 112 9.16 3.15 3.82
CA ALA A 112 8.30 3.65 4.90
C ALA A 112 6.99 2.88 4.94
N SER A 113 6.38 2.78 6.12
CA SER A 113 4.95 2.58 6.26
C SER A 113 4.23 3.91 5.98
N PHE A 114 3.05 3.88 5.34
CA PHE A 114 2.29 5.08 5.00
C PHE A 114 0.87 5.08 5.58
N VAL A 115 0.40 3.95 6.07
CA VAL A 115 -0.86 3.78 6.79
C VAL A 115 -0.77 2.61 7.75
N GLU A 116 -1.45 2.74 8.87
CA GLU A 116 -1.60 1.70 9.89
C GLU A 116 -3.08 1.56 10.25
N SER A 117 -3.48 0.35 10.67
CA SER A 117 -4.82 0.06 11.20
C SER A 117 -4.75 -1.10 12.19
N ASP A 118 -5.47 -1.01 13.28
CA ASP A 118 -5.65 -2.09 14.26
C ASP A 118 -7.01 -2.77 14.13
N ASN A 119 -7.84 -2.33 13.18
CA ASN A 119 -9.19 -2.84 12.95
C ASN A 119 -9.52 -3.13 11.46
N ASP A 120 -8.55 -3.08 10.54
CA ASP A 120 -8.76 -3.44 9.12
C ASP A 120 -9.11 -4.92 8.93
N LEU A 121 -8.56 -5.79 9.79
CA LEU A 121 -8.81 -7.23 9.76
C LEU A 121 -10.06 -7.58 10.56
N LYS A 122 -10.88 -8.44 10.00
CA LYS A 122 -12.13 -8.92 10.61
C LYS A 122 -12.16 -10.45 10.64
N LEU A 123 -12.76 -11.02 11.69
CA LEU A 123 -13.12 -12.44 11.76
C LEU A 123 -14.64 -12.54 11.79
N LEU A 124 -15.25 -12.92 10.67
CA LEU A 124 -16.68 -12.80 10.45
C LEU A 124 -17.35 -14.16 10.37
N SER A 125 -18.53 -14.28 11.01
CA SER A 125 -19.45 -15.41 10.86
C SER A 125 -20.89 -14.92 10.65
N LEU A 126 -21.76 -15.77 10.11
CA LEU A 126 -23.18 -15.46 9.94
C LEU A 126 -23.99 -15.98 11.12
N VAL A 127 -24.99 -15.23 11.59
CA VAL A 127 -25.86 -15.63 12.71
C VAL A 127 -26.45 -17.02 12.57
N PRO A 128 -26.92 -17.48 11.37
CA PRO A 128 -27.45 -18.84 11.21
C PRO A 128 -26.41 -19.94 11.51
N SER A 129 -25.11 -19.69 11.43
CA SER A 129 -24.08 -20.67 11.81
C SER A 129 -23.95 -20.88 13.32
N LYS A 130 -24.63 -20.05 14.13
CA LYS A 130 -24.64 -20.08 15.61
C LYS A 130 -23.24 -19.91 16.23
N ILE A 131 -22.36 -19.21 15.53
CA ILE A 131 -21.01 -18.89 15.97
C ILE A 131 -20.99 -17.39 16.32
N SER A 132 -20.98 -17.07 17.60
CA SER A 132 -20.96 -15.71 18.13
C SER A 132 -19.75 -15.43 19.04
N ARG A 133 -18.90 -16.43 19.22
CA ARG A 133 -17.67 -16.36 20.04
C ARG A 133 -16.59 -17.24 19.44
N VAL A 134 -15.33 -16.85 19.56
CA VAL A 134 -14.16 -17.56 19.03
C VAL A 134 -14.11 -19.04 19.45
N ALA A 135 -14.46 -19.35 20.70
CA ALA A 135 -14.47 -20.73 21.20
C ALA A 135 -15.42 -21.69 20.44
N GLN A 136 -16.43 -21.14 19.75
CA GLN A 136 -17.37 -21.95 18.96
C GLN A 136 -16.84 -22.33 17.56
N LEU A 137 -15.64 -21.88 17.24
CA LEU A 137 -14.91 -22.31 16.03
C LEU A 137 -14.29 -23.70 16.14
N GLU A 138 -14.35 -24.37 17.31
CA GLU A 138 -13.86 -25.75 17.47
C GLU A 138 -14.51 -26.68 16.43
N GLY A 139 -13.67 -27.33 15.62
CA GLY A 139 -14.08 -28.23 14.55
C GLY A 139 -14.76 -27.56 13.36
N LYS A 140 -14.68 -26.22 13.25
CA LYS A 140 -15.29 -25.45 12.16
C LYS A 140 -14.29 -25.13 11.05
N ARG A 141 -14.83 -24.80 9.87
CA ARG A 141 -14.05 -24.40 8.69
C ARG A 141 -13.93 -22.88 8.70
N VAL A 142 -12.71 -22.37 8.66
CA VAL A 142 -12.42 -20.94 8.60
C VAL A 142 -11.67 -20.62 7.31
N GLY A 143 -12.27 -19.80 6.45
CA GLY A 143 -11.64 -19.31 5.23
C GLY A 143 -10.56 -18.29 5.57
N VAL A 144 -9.33 -18.51 5.06
CA VAL A 144 -8.18 -17.63 5.24
C VAL A 144 -7.38 -17.54 3.95
N ILE A 145 -6.60 -16.47 3.79
CA ILE A 145 -5.67 -16.33 2.65
C ILE A 145 -4.29 -16.73 3.13
N LYS A 146 -3.75 -17.80 2.55
CA LYS A 146 -2.46 -18.39 2.96
C LYS A 146 -1.31 -17.38 2.89
N GLY A 147 -0.50 -17.32 3.94
CA GLY A 147 0.70 -16.48 3.97
C GLY A 147 0.40 -14.99 3.89
N SER A 148 -0.67 -14.53 4.49
CA SER A 148 -1.12 -13.13 4.49
C SER A 148 -1.49 -12.64 5.89
N ALA A 149 -1.80 -11.35 5.99
CA ALA A 149 -2.35 -10.74 7.20
C ALA A 149 -3.62 -11.45 7.71
N SER A 150 -4.47 -11.96 6.79
CA SER A 150 -5.69 -12.71 7.13
C SER A 150 -5.39 -13.95 7.99
N GLU A 151 -4.40 -14.75 7.61
CA GLU A 151 -4.04 -15.95 8.36
C GLU A 151 -3.38 -15.60 9.69
N PHE A 152 -2.46 -14.63 9.69
CA PHE A 152 -1.82 -14.16 10.92
C PHE A 152 -2.83 -13.57 11.91
N TYR A 153 -3.76 -12.74 11.43
CA TYR A 153 -4.82 -12.17 12.26
C TYR A 153 -5.69 -13.25 12.90
N PHE A 154 -6.11 -14.25 12.13
CA PHE A 154 -6.90 -15.36 12.65
C PHE A 154 -6.18 -16.05 13.83
N ASP A 155 -4.92 -16.42 13.65
CA ASP A 155 -4.13 -17.05 14.70
C ASP A 155 -3.89 -16.10 15.89
N SER A 156 -3.72 -14.80 15.63
CA SER A 156 -3.60 -13.78 16.67
C SER A 156 -4.87 -13.65 17.51
N VAL A 157 -6.06 -13.76 16.88
CA VAL A 157 -7.35 -13.78 17.60
C VAL A 157 -7.47 -15.03 18.47
N LEU A 158 -7.04 -16.21 17.99
CA LEU A 158 -7.01 -17.43 18.80
C LEU A 158 -6.09 -17.27 20.03
N ILE A 159 -4.90 -16.72 19.82
CA ILE A 159 -3.93 -16.47 20.89
C ILE A 159 -4.47 -15.45 21.90
N GLY A 160 -4.99 -14.31 21.41
CA GLY A 160 -5.57 -13.24 22.23
C GLY A 160 -6.80 -13.70 23.02
N SER A 161 -7.54 -14.69 22.49
CA SER A 161 -8.67 -15.33 23.18
C SER A 161 -8.25 -16.42 24.16
N ASN A 162 -6.96 -16.71 24.32
CA ASN A 162 -6.41 -17.83 25.08
C ASN A 162 -6.89 -19.22 24.57
N LEU A 163 -7.05 -19.36 23.25
CA LEU A 163 -7.57 -20.52 22.52
C LEU A 163 -6.57 -21.02 21.46
N ARG A 164 -5.27 -20.87 21.69
CA ARG A 164 -4.22 -21.23 20.73
C ARG A 164 -4.35 -22.67 20.20
N ASP A 165 -4.77 -23.61 21.05
CA ASP A 165 -4.85 -25.02 20.72
C ASP A 165 -6.22 -25.44 20.16
N LEU A 166 -7.10 -24.46 19.87
CA LEU A 166 -8.42 -24.72 19.29
C LEU A 166 -8.26 -25.39 17.93
N ARG A 167 -8.89 -26.56 17.74
CA ARG A 167 -8.81 -27.30 16.48
C ARG A 167 -9.78 -26.71 15.46
N VAL A 168 -9.24 -25.97 14.51
CA VAL A 168 -9.99 -25.32 13.42
C VAL A 168 -9.46 -25.83 12.09
N GLU A 169 -10.34 -26.09 11.14
CA GLU A 169 -9.97 -26.39 9.75
C GLU A 169 -9.77 -25.09 8.97
N LYS A 170 -8.50 -24.72 8.70
CA LYS A 170 -8.21 -23.59 7.80
C LYS A 170 -8.47 -23.99 6.36
N VAL A 171 -9.39 -23.29 5.71
CA VAL A 171 -9.68 -23.42 4.28
C VAL A 171 -8.97 -22.29 3.53
N TYR A 172 -7.95 -22.62 2.74
CA TYR A 172 -7.19 -21.63 1.98
C TYR A 172 -7.94 -21.22 0.72
N LEU A 173 -8.27 -19.94 0.63
CA LEU A 173 -9.08 -19.34 -0.45
C LEU A 173 -8.33 -18.15 -1.06
N GLN A 174 -8.70 -17.79 -2.30
CA GLN A 174 -8.28 -16.52 -2.89
C GLN A 174 -9.13 -15.37 -2.33
N PRO A 175 -8.64 -14.11 -2.31
CA PRO A 175 -9.41 -12.97 -1.77
C PRO A 175 -10.85 -12.89 -2.29
N LYS A 176 -11.05 -13.05 -3.60
CA LYS A 176 -12.37 -12.99 -4.25
C LYS A 176 -13.32 -14.13 -3.87
N GLU A 177 -12.81 -15.19 -3.26
CA GLU A 177 -13.58 -16.39 -2.90
C GLU A 177 -14.10 -16.36 -1.46
N LEU A 178 -13.49 -15.54 -0.57
CA LEU A 178 -13.81 -15.53 0.87
C LEU A 178 -15.29 -15.17 1.13
N VAL A 179 -15.75 -14.03 0.62
CA VAL A 179 -17.13 -13.57 0.82
C VAL A 179 -18.14 -14.55 0.21
N PRO A 180 -18.02 -14.97 -1.07
CA PRO A 180 -18.90 -16.00 -1.62
C PRO A 180 -18.91 -17.31 -0.82
N ALA A 181 -17.76 -17.78 -0.33
CA ALA A 181 -17.68 -19.01 0.45
C ALA A 181 -18.42 -18.90 1.79
N LEU A 182 -18.34 -17.76 2.48
CA LEU A 182 -19.09 -17.51 3.71
C LEU A 182 -20.60 -17.47 3.44
N LEU A 183 -21.03 -16.69 2.43
CA LEU A 183 -22.43 -16.52 2.08
C LEU A 183 -23.08 -17.84 1.61
N ALA A 184 -22.33 -18.72 0.96
CA ALA A 184 -22.77 -20.05 0.53
C ALA A 184 -22.62 -21.14 1.61
N TYR A 185 -22.15 -20.80 2.83
CA TYR A 185 -21.89 -21.75 3.91
C TYR A 185 -20.86 -22.84 3.56
N ASN A 186 -19.97 -22.58 2.59
CA ASN A 186 -18.84 -23.44 2.28
C ASN A 186 -17.74 -23.36 3.36
N VAL A 187 -17.71 -22.26 4.10
CA VAL A 187 -16.95 -22.07 5.35
C VAL A 187 -17.87 -21.51 6.43
N ASP A 188 -17.52 -21.71 7.69
CA ASP A 188 -18.35 -21.32 8.83
C ASP A 188 -18.00 -19.91 9.35
N ALA A 189 -16.78 -19.46 9.06
CA ALA A 189 -16.29 -18.10 9.28
C ALA A 189 -15.21 -17.75 8.26
N ILE A 190 -14.88 -16.45 8.13
CA ILE A 190 -13.75 -15.97 7.34
C ILE A 190 -12.91 -15.00 8.14
N SER A 191 -11.60 -15.05 7.96
CA SER A 191 -10.70 -13.97 8.33
C SER A 191 -10.37 -13.16 7.08
N ALA A 192 -10.68 -11.89 7.09
CA ALA A 192 -10.63 -11.04 5.91
C ALA A 192 -10.20 -9.62 6.30
N TRP A 193 -9.77 -8.83 5.33
CA TRP A 193 -9.53 -7.40 5.47
C TRP A 193 -10.65 -6.59 4.81
N GLU A 194 -10.73 -5.31 5.12
CA GLU A 194 -11.69 -4.43 4.46
C GLU A 194 -11.32 -4.19 2.97
N PRO A 195 -12.29 -4.10 2.05
CA PRO A 195 -13.74 -3.92 2.29
C PRO A 195 -14.55 -5.23 2.33
N MET A 196 -13.96 -6.38 2.60
CA MET A 196 -14.73 -7.64 2.61
C MET A 196 -15.74 -7.69 3.76
N GLY A 197 -15.47 -7.04 4.89
CA GLY A 197 -16.41 -6.89 5.99
C GLY A 197 -17.66 -6.13 5.56
N PHE A 198 -17.48 -4.99 4.90
CA PHE A 198 -18.56 -4.23 4.28
C PHE A 198 -19.35 -5.07 3.28
N GLN A 199 -18.67 -5.82 2.41
CA GLN A 199 -19.33 -6.68 1.42
C GLN A 199 -20.18 -7.78 2.06
N VAL A 200 -19.69 -8.40 3.14
CA VAL A 200 -20.47 -9.41 3.88
C VAL A 200 -21.71 -8.76 4.49
N ASP A 201 -21.59 -7.60 5.11
CA ASP A 201 -22.74 -6.89 5.70
C ASP A 201 -23.76 -6.48 4.65
N LEU A 202 -23.31 -5.95 3.52
CA LEU A 202 -24.16 -5.50 2.42
C LEU A 202 -24.89 -6.65 1.72
N LEU A 203 -24.20 -7.78 1.46
CA LEU A 203 -24.70 -8.88 0.65
C LEU A 203 -25.42 -9.95 1.48
N SER A 204 -25.21 -9.99 2.80
CA SER A 204 -25.82 -10.96 3.67
C SER A 204 -27.25 -10.56 4.04
N VAL A 205 -28.21 -11.46 3.80
CA VAL A 205 -29.57 -11.34 4.38
C VAL A 205 -29.55 -11.63 5.89
N ALA A 206 -28.56 -12.37 6.35
CA ALA A 206 -28.36 -12.73 7.75
C ALA A 206 -27.50 -11.70 8.47
N ARG A 207 -27.77 -11.51 9.77
CA ARG A 207 -26.88 -10.72 10.63
C ARG A 207 -25.48 -11.32 10.67
N VAL A 208 -24.47 -10.44 10.73
CA VAL A 208 -23.06 -10.78 10.79
C VAL A 208 -22.57 -10.64 12.22
N HIS A 209 -21.75 -11.59 12.67
CA HIS A 209 -20.97 -11.48 13.90
C HIS A 209 -19.52 -11.19 13.55
N ASN A 210 -18.97 -10.11 14.09
CA ASN A 210 -17.53 -9.92 14.15
C ASN A 210 -17.01 -10.62 15.42
N LEU A 211 -16.21 -11.67 15.24
CA LEU A 211 -15.56 -12.44 16.29
C LEU A 211 -14.15 -11.92 16.58
N GLY A 212 -13.71 -10.95 15.80
CA GLY A 212 -12.37 -10.38 15.90
C GLY A 212 -12.14 -9.60 17.19
N ILE A 213 -10.88 -9.30 17.45
CA ILE A 213 -10.44 -8.51 18.60
C ILE A 213 -9.68 -7.31 18.03
N GLU A 214 -10.21 -6.12 18.28
CA GLU A 214 -9.56 -4.86 17.94
C GLU A 214 -8.24 -4.73 18.71
N GLY A 215 -7.18 -4.21 18.05
CA GLY A 215 -5.87 -4.01 18.65
C GLY A 215 -5.04 -5.29 18.87
N VAL A 216 -5.56 -6.50 18.57
CA VAL A 216 -4.77 -7.74 18.70
C VAL A 216 -3.67 -7.84 17.64
N TYR A 217 -3.85 -7.14 16.54
CA TYR A 217 -2.89 -7.04 15.44
C TYR A 217 -2.93 -5.64 14.83
N GLN A 218 -1.77 -5.05 14.63
CA GLN A 218 -1.64 -3.78 13.92
C GLN A 218 -1.09 -4.01 12.53
N LEU A 219 -1.96 -3.88 11.54
CA LEU A 219 -1.59 -3.88 10.13
C LEU A 219 -0.79 -2.62 9.81
N SER A 220 0.26 -2.73 9.01
CA SER A 220 0.86 -1.60 8.30
C SER A 220 0.91 -1.85 6.80
N PHE A 221 0.70 -0.81 6.00
CA PHE A 221 0.95 -0.86 4.57
C PHE A 221 2.16 -0.03 4.22
N ASN A 222 3.05 -0.59 3.41
CA ASN A 222 4.43 -0.13 3.26
C ASN A 222 4.77 0.10 1.80
N LEU A 223 5.60 1.11 1.54
CA LEU A 223 6.28 1.31 0.27
C LEU A 223 7.54 0.47 0.25
N ILE A 224 7.63 -0.43 -0.72
CA ILE A 224 8.77 -1.34 -0.91
C ILE A 224 9.38 -1.16 -2.30
N SER A 225 10.66 -1.51 -2.43
CA SER A 225 11.41 -1.52 -3.68
C SER A 225 12.51 -2.58 -3.65
N ARG A 226 13.30 -2.64 -4.73
CA ARG A 226 14.47 -3.51 -4.87
C ARG A 226 15.77 -2.74 -4.72
N PRO A 227 16.85 -3.36 -4.17
CA PRO A 227 18.20 -2.77 -4.20
C PRO A 227 18.64 -2.36 -5.60
N SER A 228 18.37 -3.18 -6.61
CA SER A 228 18.76 -2.93 -8.00
C SER A 228 18.14 -1.67 -8.62
N HIS A 229 16.94 -1.25 -8.15
CA HIS A 229 16.35 0.02 -8.55
C HIS A 229 16.95 1.17 -7.73
N LEU A 230 16.98 1.02 -6.40
CA LEU A 230 17.40 2.09 -5.49
C LEU A 230 18.87 2.49 -5.63
N GLU A 231 19.72 1.59 -6.12
CA GLU A 231 21.14 1.89 -6.41
C GLU A 231 21.30 3.03 -7.43
N PHE A 232 20.37 3.17 -8.37
CA PHE A 232 20.42 4.17 -9.45
C PHE A 232 19.35 5.27 -9.32
N ALA A 233 18.46 5.19 -8.34
CA ALA A 233 17.35 6.10 -8.17
C ALA A 233 17.74 7.51 -7.65
N GLY A 234 18.97 7.70 -7.17
CA GLY A 234 19.42 8.98 -6.65
C GLY A 234 18.54 9.50 -5.49
N ASP A 235 18.01 10.71 -5.63
CA ASP A 235 17.11 11.35 -4.66
C ASP A 235 15.62 11.07 -4.90
N GLU A 236 15.27 10.31 -5.93
CA GLU A 236 13.89 9.94 -6.28
C GLU A 236 13.10 9.38 -5.07
N PRO A 237 13.64 8.42 -4.26
CA PRO A 237 12.91 7.88 -3.13
C PRO A 237 12.58 8.94 -2.06
N THR A 238 13.46 9.92 -1.85
CA THR A 238 13.23 11.03 -0.90
C THR A 238 12.09 11.92 -1.41
N ARG A 239 12.13 12.32 -2.69
CA ARG A 239 11.10 13.15 -3.32
C ARG A 239 9.75 12.43 -3.37
N LEU A 240 9.75 11.10 -3.56
CA LEU A 240 8.55 10.28 -3.50
C LEU A 240 7.93 10.30 -2.10
N LEU A 241 8.74 10.14 -1.05
CA LEU A 241 8.25 10.22 0.33
C LEU A 241 7.76 11.64 0.70
N GLN A 242 8.38 12.71 0.16
CA GLN A 242 7.88 14.08 0.33
C GLN A 242 6.50 14.27 -0.28
N ALA A 243 6.29 13.80 -1.51
CA ALA A 243 4.99 13.85 -2.17
C ALA A 243 3.91 13.06 -1.40
N LEU A 244 4.26 11.88 -0.88
CA LEU A 244 3.34 11.08 -0.06
C LEU A 244 3.04 11.75 1.29
N GLN A 245 4.01 12.43 1.90
CA GLN A 245 3.77 13.17 3.14
C GLN A 245 2.80 14.34 2.91
N ASP A 246 2.97 15.10 1.83
CA ASP A 246 2.04 16.19 1.49
C ASP A 246 0.63 15.65 1.18
N ALA A 247 0.54 14.49 0.52
CA ALA A 247 -0.74 13.81 0.32
C ALA A 247 -1.39 13.39 1.66
N ILE A 248 -0.62 12.87 2.61
CA ILE A 248 -1.09 12.50 3.94
C ILE A 248 -1.56 13.75 4.71
N ASP A 249 -0.83 14.85 4.63
CA ASP A 249 -1.22 16.11 5.28
C ASP A 249 -2.53 16.64 4.67
N TRP A 250 -2.69 16.52 3.35
CA TRP A 250 -3.93 16.87 2.66
C TRP A 250 -5.11 15.96 3.07
N ILE A 251 -4.92 14.64 3.16
CA ILE A 251 -5.91 13.65 3.61
C ILE A 251 -6.45 14.02 5.00
N LYS A 252 -5.57 14.36 5.93
CA LYS A 252 -5.94 14.76 7.30
C LYS A 252 -6.76 16.04 7.34
N ALA A 253 -6.45 16.98 6.46
CA ALA A 253 -7.16 18.26 6.38
C ALA A 253 -8.50 18.15 5.62
N HIS A 254 -8.67 17.14 4.76
CA HIS A 254 -9.81 17.03 3.85
C HIS A 254 -10.37 15.59 3.79
N PRO A 255 -10.80 14.99 4.91
CA PRO A 255 -11.24 13.58 4.93
C PRO A 255 -12.41 13.31 3.98
N ASP A 256 -13.47 14.14 3.97
CA ASP A 256 -14.65 13.95 3.11
C ASP A 256 -14.31 14.03 1.62
N GLN A 257 -13.42 14.96 1.25
CA GLN A 257 -12.97 15.08 -0.14
C GLN A 257 -12.11 13.87 -0.53
N THR A 258 -11.31 13.36 0.39
CA THR A 258 -10.52 12.13 0.18
C THR A 258 -11.43 10.93 -0.03
N MET A 259 -12.44 10.72 0.80
CA MET A 259 -13.40 9.62 0.64
C MET A 259 -14.13 9.70 -0.70
N THR A 260 -14.53 10.90 -1.12
CA THR A 260 -15.15 11.13 -2.45
C THR A 260 -14.18 10.78 -3.58
N LEU A 261 -12.92 11.20 -3.50
CA LEU A 261 -11.87 10.89 -4.48
C LEU A 261 -11.65 9.37 -4.57
N LEU A 262 -11.53 8.70 -3.41
CA LEU A 262 -11.33 7.25 -3.35
C LEU A 262 -12.53 6.48 -3.91
N SER A 263 -13.76 6.90 -3.61
CA SER A 263 -14.97 6.33 -4.17
C SER A 263 -14.95 6.35 -5.69
N GLN A 264 -14.56 7.47 -6.30
CA GLN A 264 -14.42 7.61 -7.74
C GLN A 264 -13.27 6.76 -8.31
N ARG A 265 -12.11 6.77 -7.65
CA ARG A 265 -10.90 6.08 -8.12
C ARG A 265 -11.02 4.56 -8.03
N LEU A 266 -11.69 4.07 -7.00
CA LEU A 266 -11.90 2.64 -6.75
C LEU A 266 -13.21 2.11 -7.36
N GLU A 267 -14.05 3.00 -7.91
CA GLU A 267 -15.36 2.69 -8.50
C GLU A 267 -16.30 1.98 -7.49
N VAL A 268 -16.32 2.45 -6.24
CA VAL A 268 -17.12 1.92 -5.16
C VAL A 268 -17.98 3.01 -4.51
N PRO A 269 -19.11 2.66 -3.85
CA PRO A 269 -19.89 3.62 -3.08
C PRO A 269 -19.05 4.29 -1.99
N VAL A 270 -19.33 5.58 -1.71
CA VAL A 270 -18.62 6.33 -0.66
C VAL A 270 -18.85 5.70 0.72
N GLU A 271 -20.00 5.09 0.95
CA GLU A 271 -20.35 4.37 2.17
C GLU A 271 -19.40 3.19 2.44
N GLN A 272 -18.87 2.57 1.38
CA GLN A 272 -17.85 1.52 1.52
C GLN A 272 -16.52 2.08 2.00
N ILE A 273 -16.16 3.30 1.60
CA ILE A 273 -14.94 3.97 2.08
C ILE A 273 -15.14 4.42 3.53
N ASP A 274 -16.28 5.04 3.83
CA ASP A 274 -16.63 5.54 5.16
C ASP A 274 -16.69 4.42 6.22
N TRP A 275 -17.11 3.22 5.82
CA TRP A 275 -17.22 2.04 6.70
C TRP A 275 -15.99 1.74 7.55
N SER A 276 -14.79 1.94 6.98
CA SER A 276 -13.52 1.65 7.64
C SER A 276 -12.61 2.87 7.75
N TRP A 277 -13.08 4.06 7.40
CA TRP A 277 -12.24 5.25 7.31
C TRP A 277 -11.59 5.62 8.65
N ASP A 278 -12.34 5.59 9.72
CA ASP A 278 -11.87 5.95 11.07
C ASP A 278 -10.86 4.94 11.64
N ASP A 279 -10.78 3.74 11.06
CA ASP A 279 -9.81 2.72 11.44
C ASP A 279 -8.40 2.99 10.86
N TYR A 280 -8.25 3.98 9.97
CA TYR A 280 -6.99 4.24 9.26
C TYR A 280 -6.22 5.42 9.82
N VAL A 281 -4.96 5.18 10.18
CA VAL A 281 -4.01 6.20 10.61
C VAL A 281 -3.00 6.43 9.50
N PHE A 282 -3.21 7.48 8.69
CA PHE A 282 -2.29 7.86 7.62
C PHE A 282 -1.11 8.65 8.20
N ARG A 283 0.07 8.07 8.12
CA ARG A 283 1.34 8.71 8.51
C ARG A 283 2.51 7.96 7.88
N LEU A 284 3.57 8.69 7.51
CA LEU A 284 4.84 8.03 7.21
C LEU A 284 5.52 7.62 8.51
N SER A 285 5.96 6.38 8.58
CA SER A 285 6.72 5.85 9.71
C SER A 285 7.73 4.80 9.25
N LEU A 286 8.88 4.76 9.94
CA LEU A 286 9.89 3.72 9.75
C LEU A 286 10.63 3.53 11.07
N GLY A 287 10.19 2.58 11.88
CA GLY A 287 10.70 2.47 13.25
C GLY A 287 10.68 1.07 13.84
N ASN A 288 11.04 1.01 15.13
CA ASN A 288 11.20 -0.24 15.87
C ASN A 288 9.90 -1.03 16.04
N SER A 289 8.72 -0.40 16.03
CA SER A 289 7.44 -1.08 16.11
C SER A 289 7.22 -1.99 14.89
N LEU A 290 7.49 -1.47 13.70
CA LEU A 290 7.41 -2.25 12.45
C LEU A 290 8.43 -3.40 12.45
N LEU A 291 9.68 -3.15 12.90
CA LEU A 291 10.68 -4.20 13.02
C LEU A 291 10.24 -5.30 13.98
N SER A 292 9.70 -4.93 15.14
CA SER A 292 9.20 -5.88 16.14
C SER A 292 8.02 -6.70 15.60
N ASN A 293 7.13 -6.07 14.83
CA ASN A 293 6.01 -6.75 14.20
C ASN A 293 6.46 -7.78 13.16
N LEU A 294 7.42 -7.42 12.28
CA LEU A 294 8.03 -8.37 11.33
C LEU A 294 8.66 -9.57 12.03
N GLN A 295 9.39 -9.34 13.12
CA GLN A 295 10.02 -10.41 13.91
C GLN A 295 9.00 -11.31 14.60
N LEU A 296 7.92 -10.74 15.14
CA LEU A 296 6.84 -11.48 15.78
C LEU A 296 6.12 -12.38 14.77
N GLN A 297 5.75 -11.83 13.62
CA GLN A 297 5.12 -12.59 12.54
C GLN A 297 6.01 -13.68 11.97
N ALA A 298 7.31 -13.42 11.83
CA ALA A 298 8.27 -14.44 11.38
C ALA A 298 8.37 -15.61 12.35
N ARG A 299 8.39 -15.34 13.65
CA ARG A 299 8.37 -16.38 14.68
C ARG A 299 7.08 -17.18 14.63
N TRP A 300 5.94 -16.50 14.53
CA TRP A 300 4.65 -17.16 14.35
C TRP A 300 4.63 -18.07 13.11
N ALA A 301 5.12 -17.59 11.97
CA ALA A 301 5.14 -18.35 10.72
C ALA A 301 6.00 -19.65 10.83
N ILE A 302 7.10 -19.59 11.58
CA ILE A 302 7.94 -20.76 11.88
C ILE A 302 7.21 -21.71 12.84
N ASP A 303 6.68 -21.21 13.96
CA ASP A 303 5.97 -21.99 14.98
C ASP A 303 4.72 -22.68 14.42
N SER A 304 4.05 -22.04 13.45
CA SER A 304 2.88 -22.59 12.76
C SER A 304 3.24 -23.54 11.60
N GLY A 305 4.52 -23.75 11.33
CA GLY A 305 4.98 -24.64 10.25
C GLY A 305 4.76 -24.10 8.83
N LEU A 306 4.42 -22.81 8.68
CA LEU A 306 4.27 -22.16 7.38
C LEU A 306 5.59 -21.91 6.68
N VAL A 307 6.66 -21.77 7.47
CA VAL A 307 8.04 -21.57 7.01
C VAL A 307 8.97 -22.46 7.81
N SER A 308 9.90 -23.15 7.13
CA SER A 308 10.89 -24.05 7.75
C SER A 308 12.30 -23.45 7.84
N LYS A 309 12.51 -22.22 7.39
CA LYS A 309 13.80 -21.52 7.39
C LYS A 309 13.98 -20.71 8.67
N SER A 310 15.23 -20.41 9.03
CA SER A 310 15.55 -19.43 10.08
C SER A 310 15.05 -18.03 9.66
N PRO A 311 14.62 -17.19 10.64
CA PRO A 311 14.14 -15.85 10.33
C PRO A 311 15.27 -15.00 9.72
N PRO A 312 14.98 -14.20 8.68
CA PRO A 312 15.93 -13.25 8.14
C PRO A 312 16.25 -12.13 9.14
N ASP A 313 17.37 -11.45 8.95
CA ASP A 313 17.65 -10.20 9.69
C ASP A 313 16.83 -9.06 9.08
N PHE A 314 15.65 -8.81 9.62
CA PHE A 314 14.75 -7.78 9.12
C PHE A 314 15.31 -6.35 9.21
N ARG A 315 16.39 -6.08 9.98
CA ARG A 315 17.05 -4.77 9.95
C ARG A 315 17.63 -4.44 8.59
N ARG A 316 17.99 -5.45 7.79
CA ARG A 316 18.50 -5.29 6.41
C ARG A 316 17.41 -4.93 5.40
N VAL A 317 16.14 -5.17 5.74
CA VAL A 317 14.99 -4.82 4.90
C VAL A 317 14.73 -3.31 4.94
N PHE A 318 15.16 -2.61 6.01
CA PHE A 318 14.89 -1.19 6.19
C PHE A 318 15.86 -0.32 5.38
N TYR A 319 15.33 0.44 4.43
CA TYR A 319 16.08 1.44 3.67
C TYR A 319 15.75 2.83 4.19
N SER A 320 16.37 3.21 5.32
CA SER A 320 15.99 4.37 6.12
C SER A 320 16.49 5.71 5.61
N HIS A 321 17.51 5.73 4.73
CA HIS A 321 18.15 6.98 4.29
C HIS A 321 17.16 7.98 3.66
N PRO A 322 16.30 7.63 2.69
CA PRO A 322 15.34 8.58 2.10
C PRO A 322 14.36 9.15 3.12
N TYR A 323 13.89 8.30 4.05
CA TYR A 323 12.97 8.74 5.11
C TYR A 323 13.63 9.74 6.06
N GLN A 324 14.86 9.48 6.47
CA GLN A 324 15.63 10.39 7.33
C GLN A 324 15.93 11.71 6.63
N GLN A 325 16.31 11.67 5.35
CA GLN A 325 16.56 12.86 4.55
C GLN A 325 15.28 13.69 4.39
N MET A 326 14.14 13.07 4.06
CA MET A 326 12.85 13.74 3.98
C MET A 326 12.49 14.46 5.29
N LEU A 327 12.71 13.83 6.45
CA LEU A 327 12.47 14.45 7.75
C LEU A 327 13.40 15.66 8.01
N ALA A 328 14.66 15.56 7.60
CA ALA A 328 15.63 16.65 7.78
C ALA A 328 15.32 17.87 6.91
N GLU A 329 14.76 17.69 5.73
CA GLU A 329 14.39 18.75 4.80
C GLU A 329 13.06 19.45 5.15
N ARG A 330 12.20 18.83 5.98
CA ARG A 330 10.92 19.39 6.43
C ARG A 330 11.01 20.13 7.78
N ASN A 331 12.10 19.96 8.56
CA ASN A 331 12.36 20.65 9.82
C ASN A 331 13.18 21.92 9.59
#